data_553cc5b8f4f6b6567c9002aef8e3d38e
#
_entry.id   553cc5b8f4f6b6567c9002aef8e3d38e
#
_cell.length_a   1.000
_cell.length_b   1.000
_cell.length_c   1.000
_cell.angle_alpha   90.00
_cell.angle_beta   90.00
_cell.angle_gamma   90.00
#
_symmetry.space_group_name_H-M   'P 1'
#
loop_
_entity.id
_entity.type
_entity.pdbx_description
1 polymer ?
#
loop_
_entity_poly.entity_id
_entity_poly.type
_entity_poly.pdbx_seq_one_letter_code
_entity_poly.pdbx_strand_id
1 'polypeptide(L)'
;DWNALFARAEHMNEQNRIELEKWELFKTPYSALCGIAESLYRLYSWASVNGQEDQFTKNDRKVLKLMLEAYERKHEPFGGTARHRAFLWGPSAVYYTDFPTWVQNCWGINIVLNMDSTMGHNMISTTDPEQAIQDLALFSEKGVMRHHAVGGWDNVNAVWEWASKFNCDMVIFNDNVACKGMNGVHALMEEQARDLGFHFIFLEHDLEDCRTISRRDMRNTVNKYMTVVLNEAPLDPTLVDFDDSLAW
;
A
#
# COMPACT_ATOMS: atom_id res chain seq x y z
N ASP A 1 9.12 3.35 -33.04
CA ASP A 1 8.38 4.56 -33.38
C ASP A 1 8.31 5.49 -32.18
N TRP A 2 9.07 6.58 -32.23
CA TRP A 2 9.17 7.55 -31.14
C TRP A 2 7.85 8.30 -30.89
N ASN A 3 7.08 8.55 -31.92
CA ASN A 3 5.79 9.23 -31.75
C ASN A 3 4.81 8.40 -30.93
N ALA A 4 4.82 7.08 -31.14
CA ALA A 4 4.00 6.16 -30.32
C ALA A 4 4.48 6.11 -28.89
N LEU A 5 5.82 6.10 -28.65
CA LEU A 5 6.38 6.16 -27.29
C LEU A 5 5.99 7.47 -26.58
N PHE A 6 6.13 8.60 -27.25
CA PHE A 6 5.80 9.90 -26.67
C PHE A 6 4.31 10.05 -26.35
N ALA A 7 3.43 9.57 -27.24
CA ALA A 7 2.01 9.52 -26.95
C ALA A 7 1.69 8.68 -25.72
N ARG A 8 2.37 7.55 -25.55
CA ARG A 8 2.22 6.70 -24.37
C ARG A 8 2.79 7.37 -23.12
N ALA A 9 3.96 8.01 -23.23
CA ALA A 9 4.58 8.74 -22.13
C ALA A 9 3.70 9.91 -21.64
N GLU A 10 3.06 10.65 -22.54
CA GLU A 10 2.12 11.71 -22.16
C GLU A 10 0.96 11.17 -21.32
N HIS A 11 0.41 10.05 -21.74
CA HIS A 11 -0.67 9.39 -21.00
C HIS A 11 -0.22 8.91 -19.61
N MET A 12 0.97 8.29 -19.51
CA MET A 12 1.56 7.91 -18.23
C MET A 12 1.82 9.12 -17.34
N ASN A 13 2.33 10.21 -17.90
CA ASN A 13 2.59 11.44 -17.18
C ASN A 13 1.31 12.02 -16.57
N GLU A 14 0.19 11.95 -17.31
CA GLU A 14 -1.09 12.39 -16.79
C GLU A 14 -1.55 11.53 -15.61
N GLN A 15 -1.45 10.22 -15.74
CA GLN A 15 -1.77 9.29 -14.65
C GLN A 15 -0.88 9.56 -13.42
N ASN A 16 0.41 9.77 -13.61
CA ASN A 16 1.34 10.09 -12.53
C ASN A 16 1.00 11.41 -11.83
N ARG A 17 0.58 12.45 -12.56
CA ARG A 17 0.13 13.73 -11.94
C ARG A 17 -1.07 13.52 -11.03
N ILE A 18 -2.08 12.80 -11.53
CA ILE A 18 -3.29 12.47 -10.73
C ILE A 18 -2.90 11.70 -9.47
N GLU A 19 -1.99 10.78 -9.61
CA GLU A 19 -1.54 9.95 -8.50
C GLU A 19 -0.79 10.75 -7.43
N LEU A 20 0.10 11.63 -7.84
CA LEU A 20 0.81 12.52 -6.91
C LEU A 20 -0.16 13.44 -6.15
N GLU A 21 -1.23 13.92 -6.79
CA GLU A 21 -2.28 14.68 -6.10
C GLU A 21 -3.05 13.82 -5.08
N LYS A 22 -3.38 12.58 -5.43
CA LYS A 22 -3.99 11.64 -4.48
C LYS A 22 -3.08 11.37 -3.28
N TRP A 23 -1.77 11.26 -3.49
CA TRP A 23 -0.80 11.07 -2.42
C TRP A 23 -0.78 12.22 -1.41
N GLU A 24 -0.88 13.46 -1.87
CA GLU A 24 -0.98 14.60 -0.95
C GLU A 24 -2.24 14.50 -0.07
N LEU A 25 -3.33 13.99 -0.61
CA LEU A 25 -4.55 13.77 0.16
C LEU A 25 -4.42 12.58 1.14
N PHE A 26 -3.73 11.50 0.75
CA PHE A 26 -3.46 10.37 1.66
C PHE A 26 -2.61 10.75 2.88
N LYS A 27 -1.81 11.80 2.80
CA LYS A 27 -1.05 12.33 3.95
C LYS A 27 -1.95 12.99 4.99
N THR A 28 -3.19 13.33 4.62
CA THR A 28 -4.16 13.97 5.51
C THR A 28 -5.06 12.96 6.20
N PRO A 29 -5.73 13.31 7.31
CA PRO A 29 -6.73 12.45 7.93
C PRO A 29 -8.03 12.35 7.12
N TYR A 30 -8.21 13.16 6.09
CA TYR A 30 -9.46 13.30 5.33
C TYR A 30 -9.47 12.53 4.00
N SER A 31 -8.72 11.46 3.90
CA SER A 31 -8.72 10.61 2.70
C SER A 31 -10.01 9.80 2.61
N ALA A 32 -10.73 9.93 1.49
CA ALA A 32 -11.97 9.18 1.24
C ALA A 32 -11.72 7.70 0.92
N LEU A 33 -10.48 7.30 0.68
CA LEU A 33 -10.11 5.93 0.32
C LEU A 33 -9.06 5.42 1.31
N CYS A 34 -9.12 4.12 1.61
CA CYS A 34 -7.96 3.44 2.17
C CYS A 34 -6.94 3.13 1.06
N GLY A 35 -5.66 3.15 1.41
CA GLY A 35 -4.57 2.92 0.45
C GLY A 35 -4.65 1.59 -0.31
N ILE A 36 -5.37 0.61 0.24
CA ILE A 36 -5.56 -0.68 -0.42
C ILE A 36 -6.59 -0.64 -1.55
N ALA A 37 -7.67 0.09 -1.41
CA ALA A 37 -8.63 0.24 -2.51
C ALA A 37 -7.94 0.88 -3.72
N GLU A 38 -7.03 1.80 -3.45
CA GLU A 38 -6.22 2.46 -4.45
C GLU A 38 -5.20 1.50 -5.08
N SER A 39 -4.52 0.68 -4.29
CA SER A 39 -3.56 -0.31 -4.78
C SER A 39 -4.19 -1.39 -5.64
N LEU A 40 -5.32 -1.93 -5.25
CA LEU A 40 -6.06 -2.90 -6.04
C LEU A 40 -6.48 -2.30 -7.39
N TYR A 41 -6.90 -1.05 -7.37
CA TYR A 41 -7.23 -0.33 -8.58
C TYR A 41 -6.01 -0.15 -9.51
N ARG A 42 -4.84 0.15 -8.95
CA ARG A 42 -3.58 0.27 -9.70
C ARG A 42 -3.13 -1.06 -10.29
N LEU A 43 -3.14 -2.12 -9.51
CA LEU A 43 -2.82 -3.46 -10.02
C LEU A 43 -3.74 -3.83 -11.19
N TYR A 44 -5.02 -3.47 -11.10
CA TYR A 44 -5.97 -3.68 -12.18
C TYR A 44 -5.63 -2.85 -13.42
N SER A 45 -5.20 -1.60 -13.23
CA SER A 45 -4.80 -0.72 -14.33
C SER A 45 -3.56 -1.23 -15.08
N TRP A 46 -2.63 -1.86 -14.38
CA TRP A 46 -1.45 -2.49 -15.00
C TRP A 46 -1.76 -3.78 -15.75
N ALA A 47 -2.68 -4.57 -15.22
CA ALA A 47 -3.10 -5.80 -15.86
C ALA A 47 -3.90 -5.58 -17.14
N SER A 48 -4.53 -4.41 -17.29
CA SER A 48 -5.34 -4.10 -18.46
C SER A 48 -4.53 -3.40 -19.54
N VAL A 49 -3.80 -4.17 -20.30
CA VAL A 49 -2.78 -3.71 -21.26
C VAL A 49 -3.36 -3.27 -22.62
N ASN A 50 -4.65 -3.30 -22.87
CA ASN A 50 -5.17 -3.17 -24.24
C ASN A 50 -6.28 -2.10 -24.35
N GLY A 51 -5.89 -0.85 -24.56
CA GLY A 51 -6.80 0.19 -25.06
C GLY A 51 -7.83 0.73 -24.05
N GLN A 52 -7.65 0.44 -22.76
CA GLN A 52 -8.53 0.92 -21.69
C GLN A 52 -7.93 2.08 -20.88
N GLU A 53 -6.78 2.57 -21.28
CA GLU A 53 -6.03 3.63 -20.57
C GLU A 53 -6.86 4.89 -20.33
N ASP A 54 -7.59 5.32 -21.35
CA ASP A 54 -8.47 6.48 -21.24
C ASP A 54 -9.58 6.29 -20.20
N GLN A 55 -10.09 5.07 -20.07
CA GLN A 55 -11.12 4.77 -19.10
C GLN A 55 -10.57 4.79 -17.68
N PHE A 56 -9.34 4.27 -17.47
CA PHE A 56 -8.67 4.34 -16.18
C PHE A 56 -8.38 5.78 -15.79
N THR A 57 -7.81 6.58 -16.68
CA THR A 57 -7.55 7.99 -16.41
C THR A 57 -8.83 8.78 -16.08
N LYS A 58 -9.93 8.50 -16.76
CA LYS A 58 -11.24 9.08 -16.41
C LYS A 58 -11.73 8.67 -15.03
N ASN A 59 -11.51 7.42 -14.65
CA ASN A 59 -11.89 6.94 -13.33
C ASN A 59 -11.00 7.54 -12.25
N ASP A 60 -9.69 7.62 -12.49
CA ASP A 60 -8.75 8.25 -11.56
C ASP A 60 -9.10 9.72 -11.28
N ARG A 61 -9.48 10.47 -12.30
CA ARG A 61 -9.96 11.85 -12.13
C ARG A 61 -11.23 11.92 -11.28
N LYS A 62 -12.14 10.95 -11.42
CA LYS A 62 -13.34 10.88 -10.57
C LYS A 62 -12.98 10.57 -9.13
N VAL A 63 -12.08 9.62 -8.94
CA VAL A 63 -11.58 9.26 -7.60
C VAL A 63 -10.91 10.46 -6.94
N LEU A 64 -9.99 11.13 -7.63
CA LEU A 64 -9.35 12.35 -7.14
C LEU A 64 -10.38 13.43 -6.78
N LYS A 65 -11.40 13.64 -7.61
CA LYS A 65 -12.48 14.59 -7.31
C LYS A 65 -13.20 14.23 -6.02
N LEU A 66 -13.56 12.96 -5.81
CA LEU A 66 -14.22 12.50 -4.57
C LEU A 66 -13.30 12.69 -3.35
N MET A 67 -12.01 12.46 -3.49
CA MET A 67 -11.03 12.69 -2.43
C MET A 67 -10.89 14.17 -2.09
N LEU A 68 -10.87 15.06 -3.09
CA LEU A 68 -10.85 16.51 -2.88
C LEU A 68 -12.13 17.00 -2.18
N GLU A 69 -13.30 16.51 -2.59
CA GLU A 69 -14.58 16.82 -1.92
C GLU A 69 -14.59 16.34 -0.46
N ALA A 70 -14.03 15.18 -0.18
CA ALA A 70 -13.89 14.67 1.20
C ALA A 70 -12.95 15.56 2.03
N TYR A 71 -11.82 15.96 1.44
CA TYR A 71 -10.86 16.86 2.09
C TYR A 71 -11.48 18.24 2.41
N GLU A 72 -12.20 18.85 1.45
CA GLU A 72 -12.88 20.15 1.65
C GLU A 72 -13.94 20.07 2.78
N ARG A 73 -14.64 18.96 2.88
CA ARG A 73 -15.65 18.71 3.92
C ARG A 73 -15.04 18.25 5.25
N LYS A 74 -13.74 18.05 5.31
CA LYS A 74 -13.03 17.45 6.45
C LYS A 74 -13.64 16.10 6.87
N HIS A 75 -13.98 15.30 5.87
CA HIS A 75 -14.60 14.00 6.09
C HIS A 75 -13.51 12.99 6.43
N GLU A 76 -13.54 12.50 7.66
CA GLU A 76 -12.66 11.41 8.09
C GLU A 76 -13.22 10.07 7.62
N PRO A 77 -12.38 9.20 7.03
CA PRO A 77 -12.81 7.87 6.65
C PRO A 77 -13.28 7.09 7.88
N PHE A 78 -14.15 6.14 7.67
CA PHE A 78 -14.66 5.24 8.72
C PHE A 78 -15.28 5.95 9.93
N GLY A 79 -15.86 7.14 9.71
CA GLY A 79 -16.54 7.89 10.77
C GLY A 79 -15.60 8.41 11.87
N GLY A 80 -14.31 8.60 11.59
CA GLY A 80 -13.35 9.11 12.55
C GLY A 80 -12.87 8.09 13.59
N THR A 81 -13.03 6.80 13.31
CA THR A 81 -12.60 5.72 14.23
C THR A 81 -11.15 5.28 14.05
N ALA A 82 -10.41 5.90 13.12
CA ALA A 82 -9.00 5.58 12.90
C ALA A 82 -8.16 5.94 14.14
N ARG A 83 -7.48 4.93 14.70
CA ARG A 83 -6.55 5.09 15.84
C ARG A 83 -5.10 5.10 15.36
N HIS A 84 -4.80 4.26 14.36
CA HIS A 84 -3.48 4.11 13.77
C HIS A 84 -3.54 4.33 12.27
N ARG A 85 -2.45 4.86 11.74
CA ARG A 85 -2.23 5.02 10.31
C ARG A 85 -1.11 4.08 9.90
N ALA A 86 -1.44 3.09 9.09
CA ALA A 86 -0.49 2.03 8.78
C ALA A 86 0.02 2.09 7.34
N PHE A 87 1.29 1.77 7.19
CA PHE A 87 1.89 1.38 5.93
C PHE A 87 1.95 -0.15 5.85
N LEU A 88 1.26 -0.73 4.87
CA LEU A 88 1.32 -2.16 4.60
C LEU A 88 2.47 -2.44 3.62
N TRP A 89 3.55 -3.00 4.12
CA TRP A 89 4.71 -3.36 3.32
C TRP A 89 4.75 -4.84 3.05
N GLY A 90 4.99 -5.21 1.80
CA GLY A 90 4.99 -6.59 1.33
C GLY A 90 3.72 -6.95 0.56
N PRO A 91 3.75 -8.04 -0.21
CA PRO A 91 2.61 -8.49 -1.00
C PRO A 91 1.47 -8.95 -0.08
N SER A 92 0.24 -8.64 -0.46
CA SER A 92 -0.93 -9.11 0.29
C SER A 92 -1.29 -10.54 -0.06
N ALA A 93 -1.70 -11.34 0.92
CA ALA A 93 -2.24 -12.67 0.70
C ALA A 93 -3.50 -12.58 -0.17
N VAL A 94 -3.50 -13.24 -1.35
CA VAL A 94 -4.62 -13.14 -2.30
C VAL A 94 -5.91 -13.78 -1.79
N TYR A 95 -5.81 -14.68 -0.81
CA TYR A 95 -6.96 -15.30 -0.16
C TYR A 95 -7.52 -14.47 1.01
N TYR A 96 -6.92 -13.32 1.36
CA TYR A 96 -7.40 -12.48 2.45
C TYR A 96 -7.53 -11.01 2.02
N THR A 97 -8.36 -10.78 1.02
CA THR A 97 -8.57 -9.45 0.41
C THR A 97 -9.30 -8.47 1.34
N ASP A 98 -10.02 -8.96 2.32
CA ASP A 98 -10.74 -8.17 3.32
C ASP A 98 -9.92 -7.87 4.60
N PHE A 99 -8.66 -8.31 4.66
CA PHE A 99 -7.75 -7.99 5.77
C PHE A 99 -7.73 -6.50 6.15
N PRO A 100 -7.61 -5.55 5.20
CA PRO A 100 -7.60 -4.14 5.52
C PRO A 100 -8.90 -3.61 6.11
N THR A 101 -10.02 -4.12 5.60
CA THR A 101 -11.34 -3.79 6.14
C THR A 101 -11.49 -4.35 7.55
N TRP A 102 -10.98 -5.55 7.78
CA TRP A 102 -11.01 -6.18 9.09
C TRP A 102 -10.16 -5.39 10.11
N VAL A 103 -8.90 -5.07 9.82
CA VAL A 103 -8.05 -4.32 10.78
C VAL A 103 -8.60 -2.94 11.08
N GLN A 104 -9.25 -2.30 10.09
CA GLN A 104 -9.93 -1.02 10.27
C GLN A 104 -11.11 -1.14 11.22
N ASN A 105 -12.01 -2.09 10.98
CA ASN A 105 -13.25 -2.21 11.73
C ASN A 105 -13.01 -2.77 13.15
N CYS A 106 -12.08 -3.73 13.26
CA CYS A 106 -11.78 -4.37 14.55
C CYS A 106 -10.90 -3.48 15.44
N TRP A 107 -9.89 -2.84 14.87
CA TRP A 107 -8.82 -2.16 15.63
C TRP A 107 -8.68 -0.66 15.36
N GLY A 108 -9.32 -0.14 14.33
CA GLY A 108 -9.14 1.25 13.91
C GLY A 108 -7.81 1.49 13.19
N ILE A 109 -7.22 0.46 12.58
CA ILE A 109 -5.99 0.58 11.81
C ILE A 109 -6.33 0.97 10.38
N ASN A 110 -6.08 2.22 10.02
CA ASN A 110 -6.27 2.72 8.66
C ASN A 110 -5.00 2.48 7.83
N ILE A 111 -5.05 1.56 6.87
CA ILE A 111 -3.96 1.33 5.92
C ILE A 111 -4.03 2.43 4.87
N VAL A 112 -3.19 3.45 5.00
CA VAL A 112 -3.15 4.62 4.12
C VAL A 112 -2.24 4.45 2.92
N LEU A 113 -1.28 3.54 3.02
CA LEU A 113 -0.29 3.27 1.99
C LEU A 113 -0.01 1.78 1.96
N ASN A 114 0.21 1.24 0.78
CA ASN A 114 0.73 -0.09 0.63
C ASN A 114 1.94 -0.09 -0.32
N MET A 115 2.67 -1.19 -0.34
CA MET A 115 3.87 -1.35 -1.14
C MET A 115 3.66 -1.01 -2.62
N ASP A 116 2.55 -1.44 -3.21
CA ASP A 116 2.25 -1.24 -4.63
C ASP A 116 1.99 0.22 -4.98
N SER A 117 1.66 1.05 -3.99
CA SER A 117 1.49 2.49 -4.15
C SER A 117 2.82 3.26 -4.23
N THR A 118 3.95 2.65 -3.84
CA THR A 118 5.26 3.32 -3.74
C THR A 118 6.08 3.25 -5.03
N MET A 119 5.42 3.25 -6.18
CA MET A 119 6.10 3.16 -7.47
C MET A 119 6.72 4.45 -7.94
N GLY A 120 7.53 4.33 -8.99
CA GLY A 120 8.07 5.49 -9.67
C GLY A 120 6.97 6.40 -10.24
N HIS A 121 7.06 7.68 -9.97
CA HIS A 121 6.11 8.70 -10.43
C HIS A 121 6.83 9.86 -11.13
N ASN A 122 8.05 9.62 -11.61
CA ASN A 122 8.76 10.63 -12.40
C ASN A 122 8.07 10.83 -13.75
N MET A 123 8.14 12.06 -14.24
CA MET A 123 7.65 12.38 -15.57
C MET A 123 8.63 11.85 -16.62
N ILE A 124 8.10 11.44 -17.76
CA ILE A 124 8.87 10.91 -18.90
C ILE A 124 8.87 11.96 -19.98
N SER A 125 10.03 12.24 -20.57
CA SER A 125 10.13 13.19 -21.68
C SER A 125 9.25 12.74 -22.87
N THR A 126 8.54 13.71 -23.46
CA THR A 126 7.66 13.50 -24.63
C THR A 126 8.19 14.14 -25.90
N THR A 127 9.42 14.66 -25.86
CA THR A 127 10.04 15.37 -26.98
C THR A 127 11.47 14.95 -27.28
N ASP A 128 12.18 14.43 -26.28
CA ASP A 128 13.57 14.00 -26.38
C ASP A 128 13.67 12.48 -26.21
N PRO A 129 14.07 11.73 -27.25
CA PRO A 129 14.18 10.28 -27.21
C PRO A 129 15.19 9.75 -26.17
N GLU A 130 16.33 10.41 -26.06
CA GLU A 130 17.38 9.97 -25.12
C GLU A 130 16.95 10.20 -23.68
N GLN A 131 16.40 11.36 -23.39
CA GLN A 131 15.84 11.68 -22.09
C GLN A 131 14.66 10.74 -21.73
N ALA A 132 13.78 10.42 -22.68
CA ALA A 132 12.67 9.51 -22.46
C ALA A 132 13.14 8.12 -22.02
N ILE A 133 14.21 7.59 -22.61
CA ILE A 133 14.80 6.32 -22.21
C ILE A 133 15.39 6.39 -20.79
N GLN A 134 16.08 7.47 -20.45
CA GLN A 134 16.62 7.68 -19.11
C GLN A 134 15.51 7.78 -18.08
N ASP A 135 14.44 8.52 -18.37
CA ASP A 135 13.29 8.69 -17.49
C ASP A 135 12.54 7.35 -17.27
N LEU A 136 12.39 6.54 -18.32
CA LEU A 136 11.82 5.19 -18.22
C LEU A 136 12.69 4.24 -17.39
N ALA A 137 14.01 4.33 -17.54
CA ALA A 137 14.95 3.56 -16.73
C ALA A 137 14.81 3.94 -15.25
N LEU A 138 14.77 5.23 -14.95
CA LEU A 138 14.55 5.75 -13.60
C LEU A 138 13.19 5.33 -13.01
N PHE A 139 12.12 5.39 -13.82
CA PHE A 139 10.80 4.92 -13.44
C PHE A 139 10.84 3.43 -13.03
N SER A 140 11.50 2.60 -13.86
CA SER A 140 11.67 1.17 -13.58
C SER A 140 12.56 0.91 -12.38
N GLU A 141 13.58 1.74 -12.15
CA GLU A 141 14.47 1.63 -11.00
C GLU A 141 13.73 1.88 -9.68
N LYS A 142 12.80 2.82 -9.66
CA LYS A 142 11.97 3.13 -8.49
C LYS A 142 10.79 2.17 -8.31
N GLY A 143 10.64 1.20 -9.18
CA GLY A 143 9.60 0.19 -9.08
C GLY A 143 9.84 -0.74 -7.89
N VAL A 144 8.78 -1.06 -7.17
CA VAL A 144 8.79 -1.89 -5.96
C VAL A 144 9.48 -3.24 -6.16
N MET A 145 9.22 -3.91 -7.27
CA MET A 145 9.80 -5.23 -7.56
C MET A 145 11.33 -5.19 -7.68
N ARG A 146 11.89 -4.09 -8.14
CA ARG A 146 13.34 -3.94 -8.20
C ARG A 146 13.96 -3.83 -6.81
N HIS A 147 13.36 -3.05 -5.95
CA HIS A 147 13.80 -2.95 -4.56
C HIS A 147 13.74 -4.29 -3.84
N HIS A 148 12.73 -5.11 -4.10
CA HIS A 148 12.64 -6.47 -3.59
C HIS A 148 13.68 -7.41 -4.19
N ALA A 149 13.94 -7.29 -5.48
CA ALA A 149 14.85 -8.20 -6.19
C ALA A 149 16.32 -7.96 -5.86
N VAL A 150 16.69 -6.70 -5.56
CA VAL A 150 18.11 -6.33 -5.31
C VAL A 150 18.48 -6.52 -3.86
N GLY A 151 17.53 -6.58 -2.96
CA GLY A 151 17.72 -6.72 -1.51
C GLY A 151 18.72 -5.70 -0.97
N GLY A 152 18.49 -5.13 0.15
CA GLY A 152 19.47 -4.25 0.72
C GLY A 152 18.89 -3.14 1.57
N TRP A 153 19.77 -2.33 2.10
CA TRP A 153 19.46 -1.22 3.00
C TRP A 153 18.52 -0.18 2.39
N ASP A 154 18.56 0.02 1.07
CA ASP A 154 17.70 0.99 0.39
C ASP A 154 16.21 0.64 0.54
N ASN A 155 15.87 -0.65 0.52
CA ASN A 155 14.50 -1.11 0.75
C ASN A 155 14.02 -0.86 2.17
N VAL A 156 14.86 -1.18 3.13
CA VAL A 156 14.55 -1.01 4.55
C VAL A 156 14.38 0.47 4.87
N ASN A 157 15.31 1.31 4.38
CA ASN A 157 15.23 2.75 4.56
C ASN A 157 14.00 3.37 3.88
N ALA A 158 13.65 2.89 2.69
CA ALA A 158 12.49 3.37 1.96
C ALA A 158 11.17 3.14 2.72
N VAL A 159 11.03 2.03 3.47
CA VAL A 159 9.85 1.77 4.29
C VAL A 159 9.63 2.89 5.29
N TRP A 160 10.66 3.25 6.04
CA TRP A 160 10.58 4.29 7.07
C TRP A 160 10.39 5.68 6.49
N GLU A 161 11.04 5.96 5.37
CA GLU A 161 10.86 7.22 4.65
C GLU A 161 9.41 7.40 4.19
N TRP A 162 8.83 6.37 3.56
CA TRP A 162 7.44 6.40 3.12
C TRP A 162 6.47 6.47 4.29
N ALA A 163 6.64 5.64 5.32
CA ALA A 163 5.80 5.68 6.51
C ALA A 163 5.79 7.09 7.14
N SER A 164 6.96 7.71 7.26
CA SER A 164 7.08 9.08 7.78
C SER A 164 6.41 10.11 6.89
N LYS A 165 6.60 10.04 5.57
CA LYS A 165 6.01 10.99 4.61
C LYS A 165 4.47 10.96 4.61
N PHE A 166 3.89 9.80 4.92
CA PHE A 166 2.44 9.61 4.96
C PHE A 166 1.85 9.72 6.37
N ASN A 167 2.64 10.20 7.33
CA ASN A 167 2.23 10.34 8.73
C ASN A 167 1.70 9.01 9.29
N CYS A 168 2.32 7.89 8.94
CA CYS A 168 2.05 6.60 9.56
C CYS A 168 2.74 6.53 10.92
N ASP A 169 2.09 5.89 11.87
CA ASP A 169 2.66 5.51 13.18
C ASP A 169 2.89 4.00 13.28
N MET A 170 2.42 3.25 12.28
CA MET A 170 2.49 1.80 12.23
C MET A 170 2.98 1.29 10.87
N VAL A 171 3.77 0.23 10.89
CA VAL A 171 4.12 -0.56 9.71
C VAL A 171 3.66 -1.99 9.92
N ILE A 172 2.85 -2.51 9.01
CA ILE A 172 2.48 -3.92 8.94
C ILE A 172 3.35 -4.54 7.85
N PHE A 173 4.28 -5.38 8.26
CA PHE A 173 5.18 -6.06 7.35
C PHE A 173 4.58 -7.40 6.95
N ASN A 174 4.00 -7.45 5.74
CA ASN A 174 3.48 -8.66 5.13
C ASN A 174 4.63 -9.49 4.59
N ASP A 175 5.00 -10.54 5.29
CA ASP A 175 6.08 -11.43 4.91
C ASP A 175 5.57 -12.70 4.25
N ASN A 176 5.93 -12.88 2.98
CA ASN A 176 5.66 -14.14 2.30
C ASN A 176 6.69 -15.18 2.73
N VAL A 177 6.26 -16.25 3.39
CA VAL A 177 7.11 -17.34 3.89
C VAL A 177 8.04 -17.96 2.84
N ALA A 178 7.70 -17.83 1.55
CA ALA A 178 8.55 -18.27 0.44
C ALA A 178 9.60 -17.23 0.01
N CYS A 179 9.51 -15.99 0.48
CA CYS A 179 10.42 -14.91 0.06
C CYS A 179 11.62 -14.76 1.01
N LYS A 180 12.70 -15.49 0.73
CA LYS A 180 13.91 -15.45 1.57
C LYS A 180 14.54 -14.06 1.72
N GLY A 181 14.35 -13.20 0.71
CA GLY A 181 14.88 -11.83 0.75
C GLY A 181 14.19 -10.95 1.77
N MET A 182 12.86 -11.11 1.94
CA MET A 182 12.08 -10.37 2.93
C MET A 182 12.24 -10.98 4.33
N ASN A 183 12.14 -12.29 4.45
CA ASN A 183 12.33 -12.99 5.72
C ASN A 183 13.66 -12.65 6.41
N GLY A 184 14.71 -12.45 5.62
CA GLY A 184 16.06 -12.18 6.14
C GLY A 184 16.23 -10.81 6.80
N VAL A 185 15.32 -9.85 6.59
CA VAL A 185 15.43 -8.49 7.15
C VAL A 185 14.51 -8.23 8.34
N HIS A 186 13.68 -9.20 8.74
CA HIS A 186 12.69 -9.04 9.80
C HIS A 186 13.27 -8.45 11.09
N ALA A 187 14.27 -9.11 11.69
CA ALA A 187 14.86 -8.68 12.97
C ALA A 187 15.45 -7.26 12.89
N LEU A 188 16.07 -6.95 11.75
CA LEU A 188 16.59 -5.62 11.49
C LEU A 188 15.50 -4.56 11.43
N MET A 189 14.40 -4.85 10.75
CA MET A 189 13.28 -3.92 10.64
C MET A 189 12.58 -3.72 11.98
N GLU A 190 12.46 -4.77 12.78
CA GLU A 190 11.91 -4.67 14.14
C GLU A 190 12.77 -3.77 15.04
N GLU A 191 14.10 -3.90 14.98
CA GLU A 191 15.02 -3.04 15.71
C GLU A 191 14.89 -1.59 15.26
N GLN A 192 14.93 -1.33 13.96
CA GLN A 192 14.80 0.02 13.41
C GLN A 192 13.43 0.66 13.71
N ALA A 193 12.34 -0.12 13.62
CA ALA A 193 11.01 0.37 14.00
C ALA A 193 11.00 0.89 15.44
N ARG A 194 11.62 0.15 16.35
CA ARG A 194 11.73 0.52 17.76
C ARG A 194 12.54 1.80 17.93
N ASP A 195 13.67 1.91 17.25
CA ASP A 195 14.55 3.08 17.33
C ASP A 195 13.90 4.34 16.74
N LEU A 196 13.10 4.18 15.69
CA LEU A 196 12.39 5.26 15.02
C LEU A 196 11.01 5.57 15.64
N GLY A 197 10.54 4.75 16.58
CA GLY A 197 9.28 4.95 17.27
C GLY A 197 8.03 4.52 16.51
N PHE A 198 8.18 3.62 15.54
CA PHE A 198 7.06 3.02 14.83
C PHE A 198 6.53 1.78 15.55
N HIS A 199 5.22 1.59 15.52
CA HIS A 199 4.63 0.30 15.79
C HIS A 199 4.90 -0.65 14.63
N PHE A 200 5.35 -1.88 14.92
CA PHE A 200 5.75 -2.82 13.88
C PHE A 200 5.07 -4.18 14.09
N ILE A 201 4.22 -4.56 13.13
CA ILE A 201 3.56 -5.86 13.12
C ILE A 201 4.18 -6.69 12.01
N PHE A 202 4.84 -7.78 12.40
CA PHE A 202 5.32 -8.78 11.46
C PHE A 202 4.24 -9.82 11.21
N LEU A 203 3.78 -9.90 9.96
CA LEU A 203 2.66 -10.72 9.55
C LEU A 203 3.10 -11.74 8.51
N GLU A 204 3.36 -12.97 8.96
CA GLU A 204 3.67 -14.06 8.04
C GLU A 204 2.42 -14.50 7.29
N HIS A 205 2.60 -14.82 6.01
CA HIS A 205 1.57 -15.43 5.18
C HIS A 205 2.19 -16.23 4.03
N ASP A 206 1.42 -17.11 3.43
CA ASP A 206 1.67 -17.60 2.07
C ASP A 206 0.94 -16.68 1.09
N LEU A 207 1.48 -16.47 -0.10
CA LEU A 207 0.83 -15.56 -1.07
C LEU A 207 -0.53 -16.08 -1.54
N GLU A 208 -0.66 -17.39 -1.70
CA GLU A 208 -1.81 -18.03 -2.33
C GLU A 208 -2.44 -19.14 -1.48
N ASP A 209 -1.66 -19.85 -0.66
CA ASP A 209 -2.11 -21.05 0.04
C ASP A 209 -2.45 -20.75 1.52
N CYS A 210 -3.75 -20.59 1.79
CA CYS A 210 -4.26 -20.37 3.13
C CYS A 210 -4.09 -21.56 4.09
N ARG A 211 -3.66 -22.75 3.59
CA ARG A 211 -3.39 -23.91 4.45
C ARG A 211 -2.04 -23.81 5.14
N THR A 212 -1.11 -23.01 4.59
CA THR A 212 0.19 -22.75 5.21
C THR A 212 0.03 -21.81 6.40
N ILE A 213 -0.64 -20.69 6.21
CA ILE A 213 -0.98 -19.72 7.27
C ILE A 213 -2.41 -19.26 7.01
N SER A 214 -3.29 -19.50 7.94
CA SER A 214 -4.70 -19.18 7.78
C SER A 214 -4.99 -17.70 8.03
N ARG A 215 -6.15 -17.23 7.56
CA ARG A 215 -6.67 -15.90 7.92
C ARG A 215 -6.74 -15.70 9.43
N ARG A 216 -7.12 -16.74 10.15
CA ARG A 216 -7.21 -16.73 11.63
C ARG A 216 -5.83 -16.53 12.26
N ASP A 217 -4.78 -17.16 11.75
CA ASP A 217 -3.41 -16.97 12.26
C ASP A 217 -2.94 -15.54 12.05
N MET A 218 -3.23 -14.97 10.88
CA MET A 218 -2.94 -13.56 10.58
C MET A 218 -3.70 -12.63 11.55
N ARG A 219 -5.00 -12.86 11.79
CA ARG A 219 -5.77 -12.09 12.76
C ARG A 219 -5.20 -12.23 14.18
N ASN A 220 -4.85 -13.43 14.59
CA ASN A 220 -4.28 -13.68 15.92
C ASN A 220 -2.97 -12.93 16.16
N THR A 221 -2.14 -12.81 15.13
CA THR A 221 -0.90 -12.02 15.19
C THR A 221 -1.21 -10.54 15.46
N VAL A 222 -2.13 -9.95 14.72
CA VAL A 222 -2.56 -8.56 14.94
C VAL A 222 -3.24 -8.40 16.30
N ASN A 223 -4.19 -9.30 16.64
CA ASN A 223 -4.91 -9.27 17.92
C ASN A 223 -3.93 -9.29 19.10
N LYS A 224 -2.93 -10.17 19.05
CA LYS A 224 -1.91 -10.26 20.08
C LYS A 224 -1.08 -8.98 20.19
N TYR A 225 -0.68 -8.39 19.06
CA TYR A 225 0.06 -7.15 19.07
C TYR A 225 -0.75 -6.01 19.69
N MET A 226 -1.99 -5.83 19.25
CA MET A 226 -2.86 -4.75 19.74
C MET A 226 -3.17 -4.91 21.23
N THR A 227 -3.49 -6.13 21.68
CA THR A 227 -3.87 -6.35 23.09
C THR A 227 -2.68 -6.39 24.02
N VAL A 228 -1.55 -7.02 23.63
CA VAL A 228 -0.43 -7.28 24.54
C VAL A 228 0.63 -6.18 24.45
N VAL A 229 0.96 -5.72 23.24
CA VAL A 229 2.00 -4.71 23.05
C VAL A 229 1.45 -3.31 23.25
N LEU A 230 0.30 -3.00 22.63
CA LEU A 230 -0.31 -1.66 22.72
C LEU A 230 -1.29 -1.53 23.88
N ASN A 231 -1.71 -2.65 24.49
CA ASN A 231 -2.73 -2.67 25.56
C ASN A 231 -4.04 -1.98 25.14
N GLU A 232 -4.46 -2.20 23.89
CA GLU A 232 -5.69 -1.64 23.35
C GLU A 232 -6.84 -2.64 23.34
N ALA A 233 -8.05 -2.12 23.52
CA ALA A 233 -9.28 -2.89 23.35
C ALA A 233 -9.78 -2.75 21.90
N PRO A 234 -10.36 -3.82 21.32
CA PRO A 234 -10.94 -3.74 19.97
C PRO A 234 -12.10 -2.75 19.93
N LEU A 235 -12.28 -2.10 18.77
CA LEU A 235 -13.45 -1.26 18.48
C LEU A 235 -14.72 -2.12 18.39
N ASP A 236 -14.59 -3.27 17.72
CA ASP A 236 -15.65 -4.27 17.63
C ASP A 236 -15.11 -5.63 18.13
N PRO A 237 -15.45 -6.02 19.38
CA PRO A 237 -15.03 -7.30 19.92
C PRO A 237 -15.55 -8.53 19.17
N THR A 238 -16.62 -8.41 18.41
CA THR A 238 -17.18 -9.52 17.63
C THR A 238 -16.32 -9.91 16.44
N LEU A 239 -15.41 -9.01 16.02
CA LEU A 239 -14.48 -9.22 14.92
C LEU A 239 -13.12 -9.82 15.35
N VAL A 240 -12.86 -9.95 16.64
CA VAL A 240 -11.57 -10.46 17.13
C VAL A 240 -11.37 -11.93 16.77
N ASP A 241 -12.39 -12.74 16.99
CA ASP A 241 -12.39 -14.16 16.65
C ASP A 241 -13.77 -14.56 16.12
N PHE A 242 -13.90 -14.67 14.83
CA PHE A 242 -15.11 -15.12 14.16
C PHE A 242 -14.79 -16.28 13.20
N ASP A 243 -15.77 -17.13 12.98
CA ASP A 243 -15.64 -18.25 12.06
C ASP A 243 -15.84 -17.78 10.60
N ASP A 244 -14.74 -17.75 9.85
CA ASP A 244 -14.71 -17.45 8.42
C ASP A 244 -14.37 -18.71 7.57
N SER A 245 -14.50 -19.89 8.15
CA SER A 245 -14.17 -21.17 7.47
C SER A 245 -15.02 -21.42 6.22
N LEU A 246 -16.18 -20.78 6.13
CA LEU A 246 -17.10 -20.88 4.99
C LEU A 246 -17.02 -19.66 4.04
N ALA A 247 -16.12 -18.73 4.26
CA ALA A 247 -15.97 -17.51 3.46
C ALA A 247 -15.16 -17.75 2.17
N TRP A 248 -15.56 -18.75 1.38
CA TRP A 248 -15.05 -19.06 0.03
C TRP A 248 -16.19 -19.08 -0.97
#